data_f10e17a0577002eca06f9d26876a9640
#
_entry.id   f10e17a0577002eca06f9d26876a9640
#
_cell.length_a   1.000
_cell.length_b   1.000
_cell.length_c   1.000
_cell.angle_alpha   90.00
_cell.angle_beta   90.00
_cell.angle_gamma   90.00
#
_symmetry.space_group_name_H-M   'P 1'
#
loop_
_entity.id
_entity.type
_entity.pdbx_description
1 polymer ?
#
loop_
_entity_poly.entity_id
_entity_poly.type
_entity_poly.pdbx_seq_one_letter_code
_entity_poly.pdbx_strand_id
1 'polypeptide(L)'
;MINILLKYFERPLKPGKTINRKYHIKKVLGRGSYGITYLTEDLHDQKHAVVKQLRAYKARTGKGLHSFMREADIQSSLCHDAFPDFYESFQWEKKHFISMEYAEGDTFEDLIFIQKESFGEKESFHILLKVLKAVKILHDNGIVHRDLRIPNILMKNQSIHIIDFGLARRMSDSEEVCKSETKYSEEKVLFREVSYQSDFFALGHFVLFLLYSGYVPSSGKNRSWEDELELSALGKEIIKRMLKLLKPYDSIDELMEEVLKCADGREQNVIF
;
A
#
# COMPACT_ATOMS: atom_id res chain seq x y z
N MET A 1 2.59 26.30 -17.87
CA MET A 1 2.05 27.14 -16.77
C MET A 1 0.67 26.68 -16.29
N ILE A 2 -0.33 26.49 -17.15
CA ILE A 2 -1.71 26.10 -16.77
C ILE A 2 -1.77 24.79 -15.96
N ASN A 3 -0.98 23.76 -16.29
CA ASN A 3 -0.98 22.48 -15.56
C ASN A 3 -0.42 22.56 -14.12
N ILE A 4 0.48 23.48 -13.84
CA ILE A 4 1.02 23.71 -12.49
C ILE A 4 -0.05 24.37 -11.62
N LEU A 5 -0.76 25.37 -12.15
CA LEU A 5 -1.86 26.03 -11.46
C LEU A 5 -2.99 25.05 -11.12
N LEU A 6 -3.41 24.22 -12.06
CA LEU A 6 -4.45 23.19 -11.83
C LEU A 6 -4.08 22.19 -10.75
N LYS A 7 -2.80 21.83 -10.62
CA LYS A 7 -2.32 20.92 -9.56
C LYS A 7 -2.60 21.46 -8.16
N TYR A 8 -2.43 22.76 -7.97
CA TYR A 8 -2.57 23.41 -6.65
C TYR A 8 -3.98 23.92 -6.37
N PHE A 9 -4.75 24.29 -7.39
CA PHE A 9 -6.06 24.96 -7.24
C PHE A 9 -7.27 24.05 -7.38
N GLU A 10 -7.10 22.77 -7.77
CA GLU A 10 -8.24 21.85 -7.80
C GLU A 10 -8.76 21.58 -6.39
N ARG A 11 -9.95 22.13 -6.10
CA ARG A 11 -10.61 21.92 -4.82
C ARG A 11 -11.40 20.62 -4.83
N PRO A 12 -11.39 19.86 -3.71
CA PRO A 12 -12.30 18.72 -3.59
C PRO A 12 -13.74 19.17 -3.66
N LEU A 13 -14.61 18.25 -4.03
CA LEU A 13 -16.04 18.41 -3.87
C LEU A 13 -16.36 18.55 -2.37
N LYS A 14 -17.34 19.38 -2.05
CA LYS A 14 -17.69 19.64 -0.65
C LYS A 14 -18.48 18.47 -0.04
N PRO A 15 -18.33 18.17 1.25
CA PRO A 15 -19.27 17.32 1.97
C PRO A 15 -20.71 17.82 1.77
N GLY A 16 -21.66 16.89 1.73
CA GLY A 16 -23.05 17.17 1.43
C GLY A 16 -23.40 17.17 -0.08
N LYS A 17 -22.40 17.22 -1.00
CA LYS A 17 -22.66 17.06 -2.42
C LYS A 17 -22.87 15.58 -2.77
N THR A 18 -23.78 15.31 -3.73
CA THR A 18 -24.01 13.96 -4.26
C THR A 18 -23.36 13.82 -5.63
N ILE A 19 -22.50 12.81 -5.80
CA ILE A 19 -21.86 12.44 -7.06
C ILE A 19 -22.80 11.47 -7.79
N ASN A 20 -23.04 11.71 -9.09
CA ASN A 20 -23.80 10.84 -9.97
C ASN A 20 -25.19 10.42 -9.40
N ARG A 21 -25.85 11.28 -8.62
CA ARG A 21 -27.13 11.02 -7.94
C ARG A 21 -27.13 9.77 -7.02
N LYS A 22 -25.96 9.19 -6.75
CA LYS A 22 -25.79 7.94 -6.02
C LYS A 22 -24.92 8.10 -4.77
N TYR A 23 -23.75 8.73 -4.88
CA TYR A 23 -22.76 8.77 -3.81
C TYR A 23 -22.79 10.10 -3.06
N HIS A 24 -23.33 10.11 -1.85
CA HIS A 24 -23.39 11.30 -0.99
C HIS A 24 -22.09 11.48 -0.20
N ILE A 25 -21.36 12.56 -0.42
CA ILE A 25 -20.05 12.83 0.19
C ILE A 25 -20.21 13.12 1.68
N LYS A 26 -19.62 12.30 2.54
CA LYS A 26 -19.52 12.51 3.99
C LYS A 26 -18.28 13.32 4.34
N LYS A 27 -17.10 12.93 3.84
CA LYS A 27 -15.82 13.63 4.06
C LYS A 27 -14.82 13.34 2.97
N VAL A 28 -13.78 14.18 2.88
CA VAL A 28 -12.58 13.92 2.07
C VAL A 28 -11.64 13.04 2.89
N LEU A 29 -11.28 11.85 2.39
CA LEU A 29 -10.33 10.95 3.02
C LEU A 29 -8.88 11.32 2.70
N GLY A 30 -8.63 11.78 1.47
CA GLY A 30 -7.28 12.10 1.05
C GLY A 30 -7.19 12.92 -0.23
N ARG A 31 -6.04 13.58 -0.42
CA ARG A 31 -5.72 14.38 -1.62
C ARG A 31 -4.32 14.01 -2.11
N GLY A 32 -4.24 13.00 -2.93
CA GLY A 32 -2.99 12.55 -3.53
C GLY A 32 -2.62 13.30 -4.82
N SER A 33 -1.48 12.94 -5.38
CA SER A 33 -1.00 13.46 -6.67
C SER A 33 -1.84 12.99 -7.85
N TYR A 34 -2.48 11.84 -7.75
CA TYR A 34 -3.30 11.22 -8.81
C TYR A 34 -4.79 11.51 -8.65
N GLY A 35 -5.29 11.47 -7.42
CA GLY A 35 -6.72 11.53 -7.14
C GLY A 35 -7.08 12.28 -5.88
N ILE A 36 -8.39 12.48 -5.72
CA ILE A 36 -9.04 12.91 -4.49
C ILE A 36 -9.97 11.79 -4.07
N THR A 37 -9.84 11.35 -2.83
CA THR A 37 -10.60 10.22 -2.29
C THR A 37 -11.63 10.72 -1.29
N TYR A 38 -12.86 10.26 -1.43
CA TYR A 38 -14.00 10.65 -0.61
C TYR A 38 -14.57 9.43 0.11
N LEU A 39 -14.93 9.59 1.38
CA LEU A 39 -15.91 8.73 2.03
C LEU A 39 -17.29 9.19 1.59
N THR A 40 -18.08 8.29 1.07
CA THR A 40 -19.44 8.53 0.62
C THR A 40 -20.40 7.52 1.26
N GLU A 41 -21.68 7.83 1.21
CA GLU A 41 -22.77 6.89 1.45
C GLU A 41 -23.48 6.65 0.12
N ASP A 42 -23.60 5.39 -0.27
CA ASP A 42 -24.41 5.00 -1.41
C ASP A 42 -25.90 5.18 -1.03
N LEU A 43 -26.62 6.01 -1.80
CA LEU A 43 -28.02 6.31 -1.49
C LEU A 43 -29.01 5.17 -1.80
N HIS A 44 -28.55 4.11 -2.49
CA HIS A 44 -29.41 2.96 -2.81
C HIS A 44 -29.46 1.95 -1.68
N ASP A 45 -28.31 1.64 -1.06
CA ASP A 45 -28.22 0.62 0.00
C ASP A 45 -27.78 1.18 1.35
N GLN A 46 -27.54 2.50 1.44
CA GLN A 46 -27.10 3.25 2.62
C GLN A 46 -25.77 2.79 3.20
N LYS A 47 -24.96 2.07 2.41
CA LYS A 47 -23.63 1.64 2.83
C LYS A 47 -22.59 2.71 2.56
N HIS A 48 -21.52 2.65 3.34
CA HIS A 48 -20.33 3.46 3.07
C HIS A 48 -19.59 2.94 1.84
N ALA A 49 -19.14 3.86 1.01
CA ALA A 49 -18.30 3.58 -0.15
C ALA A 49 -17.15 4.59 -0.23
N VAL A 50 -16.04 4.17 -0.82
CA VAL A 50 -14.96 5.07 -1.23
C VAL A 50 -15.18 5.47 -2.68
N VAL A 51 -15.16 6.77 -2.96
CA VAL A 51 -15.17 7.29 -4.32
C VAL A 51 -13.88 8.05 -4.58
N LYS A 52 -13.08 7.58 -5.53
CA LYS A 52 -11.81 8.20 -5.95
C LYS A 52 -12.04 8.98 -7.24
N GLN A 53 -11.72 10.27 -7.24
CA GLN A 53 -11.81 11.17 -8.39
C GLN A 53 -10.44 11.36 -9.02
N LEU A 54 -10.29 11.15 -10.31
CA LEU A 54 -9.06 11.51 -11.03
C LEU A 54 -8.88 13.03 -11.05
N ARG A 55 -7.66 13.50 -10.75
CA ARG A 55 -7.32 14.93 -10.82
C ARG A 55 -7.45 15.44 -12.26
N ALA A 56 -8.05 16.63 -12.42
CA ALA A 56 -8.31 17.21 -13.73
C ALA A 56 -7.03 17.39 -14.58
N TYR A 57 -5.91 17.77 -13.96
CA TYR A 57 -4.64 17.91 -14.67
C TYR A 57 -4.07 16.56 -15.15
N LYS A 58 -4.38 15.47 -14.44
CA LYS A 58 -4.01 14.10 -14.83
C LYS A 58 -4.92 13.58 -15.94
N ALA A 59 -6.24 13.86 -15.85
CA ALA A 59 -7.19 13.48 -16.90
C ALA A 59 -6.86 14.07 -18.27
N ARG A 60 -6.21 15.24 -18.32
CA ARG A 60 -5.74 15.87 -19.56
C ARG A 60 -4.55 15.17 -20.19
N THR A 61 -3.87 14.31 -19.49
CA THR A 61 -2.77 13.50 -20.01
C THR A 61 -3.28 12.09 -20.29
N GLY A 62 -3.09 11.57 -21.50
CA GLY A 62 -3.47 10.19 -21.81
C GLY A 62 -2.88 9.18 -20.81
N LYS A 63 -1.64 9.41 -20.36
CA LYS A 63 -0.98 8.58 -19.34
C LYS A 63 -1.71 8.59 -17.99
N GLY A 64 -2.22 9.75 -17.55
CA GLY A 64 -2.93 9.85 -16.27
C GLY A 64 -4.27 9.11 -16.28
N LEU A 65 -5.04 9.28 -17.35
CA LEU A 65 -6.30 8.55 -17.53
C LEU A 65 -6.05 7.04 -17.66
N HIS A 66 -5.08 6.63 -18.48
CA HIS A 66 -4.72 5.22 -18.65
C HIS A 66 -4.31 4.56 -17.31
N SER A 67 -3.49 5.27 -16.50
CA SER A 67 -3.12 4.76 -15.16
C SER A 67 -4.33 4.61 -14.24
N PHE A 68 -5.30 5.52 -14.31
CA PHE A 68 -6.51 5.47 -13.51
C PHE A 68 -7.46 4.33 -13.92
N MET A 69 -7.59 4.11 -15.23
CA MET A 69 -8.38 2.98 -15.75
C MET A 69 -7.72 1.64 -15.46
N ARG A 70 -6.38 1.56 -15.46
CA ARG A 70 -5.64 0.36 -15.04
C ARG A 70 -5.86 0.04 -13.57
N GLU A 71 -5.90 1.04 -12.69
CA GLU A 71 -6.26 0.85 -11.29
C GLU A 71 -7.64 0.18 -11.15
N ALA A 72 -8.64 0.68 -11.91
CA ALA A 72 -9.98 0.09 -11.96
C ALA A 72 -9.96 -1.37 -12.47
N ASP A 73 -9.21 -1.63 -13.54
CA ASP A 73 -9.08 -2.98 -14.13
C ASP A 73 -8.43 -3.96 -13.14
N ILE A 74 -7.33 -3.56 -12.50
CA ILE A 74 -6.67 -4.41 -11.50
C ILE A 74 -7.62 -4.68 -10.34
N GLN A 75 -8.23 -3.65 -9.77
CA GLN A 75 -9.11 -3.81 -8.62
C GLN A 75 -10.36 -4.65 -8.94
N SER A 76 -10.96 -4.48 -10.12
CA SER A 76 -12.11 -5.29 -10.56
C SER A 76 -11.77 -6.76 -10.79
N SER A 77 -10.49 -7.10 -10.98
CA SER A 77 -10.03 -8.48 -11.14
C SER A 77 -9.75 -9.20 -9.80
N LEU A 78 -9.76 -8.47 -8.69
CA LEU A 78 -9.49 -9.00 -7.36
C LEU A 78 -10.82 -9.27 -6.63
N CYS A 79 -11.03 -10.52 -6.22
CA CYS A 79 -12.21 -10.94 -5.45
C CYS A 79 -11.71 -11.70 -4.21
N HIS A 80 -11.42 -10.98 -3.14
CA HIS A 80 -10.95 -11.57 -1.89
C HIS A 80 -11.06 -10.54 -0.75
N ASP A 81 -11.46 -10.98 0.45
CA ASP A 81 -11.72 -10.15 1.63
C ASP A 81 -10.55 -9.25 2.06
N ALA A 82 -9.32 -9.58 1.65
CA ALA A 82 -8.15 -8.74 1.92
C ALA A 82 -8.10 -7.45 1.08
N PHE A 83 -8.99 -7.26 0.12
CA PHE A 83 -9.03 -6.11 -0.78
C PHE A 83 -10.43 -5.52 -0.84
N PRO A 84 -10.57 -4.19 -0.97
CA PRO A 84 -11.88 -3.59 -1.17
C PRO A 84 -12.55 -4.08 -2.46
N ASP A 85 -13.82 -4.45 -2.40
CA ASP A 85 -14.60 -4.77 -3.56
C ASP A 85 -14.70 -3.58 -4.51
N PHE A 86 -14.44 -3.82 -5.79
CA PHE A 86 -14.67 -2.83 -6.85
C PHE A 86 -16.15 -2.77 -7.18
N TYR A 87 -16.74 -1.56 -7.20
CA TYR A 87 -18.14 -1.39 -7.56
C TYR A 87 -18.31 -0.95 -9.01
N GLU A 88 -17.78 0.21 -9.38
CA GLU A 88 -17.89 0.73 -10.74
C GLU A 88 -16.82 1.79 -11.05
N SER A 89 -16.57 2.00 -12.35
CA SER A 89 -15.91 3.19 -12.87
C SER A 89 -16.89 3.99 -13.73
N PHE A 90 -16.92 5.29 -13.53
CA PHE A 90 -17.88 6.14 -14.23
C PHE A 90 -17.35 7.55 -14.51
N GLN A 91 -18.05 8.25 -15.39
CA GLN A 91 -17.80 9.66 -15.67
C GLN A 91 -19.00 10.51 -15.21
N TRP A 92 -18.72 11.58 -14.48
CA TRP A 92 -19.72 12.55 -14.05
C TRP A 92 -19.15 13.97 -14.09
N GLU A 93 -19.90 14.95 -14.61
CA GLU A 93 -19.45 16.34 -14.81
C GLU A 93 -18.04 16.41 -15.48
N LYS A 94 -17.82 15.62 -16.54
CA LYS A 94 -16.54 15.52 -17.28
C LYS A 94 -15.32 15.08 -16.42
N LYS A 95 -15.56 14.51 -15.25
CA LYS A 95 -14.53 13.94 -14.37
C LYS A 95 -14.69 12.44 -14.31
N HIS A 96 -13.57 11.74 -14.10
CA HIS A 96 -13.53 10.27 -13.97
C HIS A 96 -13.48 9.86 -12.51
N PHE A 97 -14.25 8.85 -12.18
CA PHE A 97 -14.39 8.31 -10.83
C PHE A 97 -14.28 6.79 -10.83
N ILE A 98 -13.78 6.25 -9.72
CA ILE A 98 -13.85 4.84 -9.35
C ILE A 98 -14.55 4.77 -8.00
N SER A 99 -15.50 3.85 -7.85
CA SER A 99 -16.10 3.55 -6.56
C SER A 99 -15.79 2.13 -6.12
N MET A 100 -15.60 1.98 -4.83
CA MET A 100 -15.19 0.73 -4.20
C MET A 100 -15.73 0.66 -2.78
N GLU A 101 -15.64 -0.52 -2.19
CA GLU A 101 -15.93 -0.75 -0.79
C GLU A 101 -15.11 0.18 0.12
N TYR A 102 -15.73 0.64 1.20
CA TYR A 102 -15.03 1.27 2.29
C TYR A 102 -14.49 0.19 3.23
N ALA A 103 -13.22 -0.16 3.08
CA ALA A 103 -12.56 -1.05 4.02
C ALA A 103 -12.50 -0.38 5.40
N GLU A 104 -13.23 -0.93 6.36
CA GLU A 104 -13.20 -0.48 7.75
C GLU A 104 -11.91 -0.96 8.43
N GLY A 105 -11.47 -0.23 9.43
CA GLY A 105 -10.27 -0.53 10.21
C GLY A 105 -9.35 0.67 10.30
N ASP A 106 -8.27 0.50 11.06
CA ASP A 106 -7.25 1.53 11.24
C ASP A 106 -6.04 1.19 10.36
N THR A 107 -5.49 2.20 9.70
CA THR A 107 -4.22 2.04 8.98
C THR A 107 -3.09 1.85 9.99
N PHE A 108 -2.01 1.17 9.59
CA PHE A 108 -0.83 1.09 10.47
C PHE A 108 -0.22 2.48 10.73
N GLU A 109 -0.44 3.46 9.86
CA GLU A 109 -0.11 4.85 10.12
C GLU A 109 -0.93 5.41 11.30
N ASP A 110 -2.25 5.16 11.33
CA ASP A 110 -3.13 5.59 12.43
C ASP A 110 -2.79 4.87 13.73
N LEU A 111 -2.59 3.55 13.70
CA LEU A 111 -2.21 2.75 14.88
C LEU A 111 -0.92 3.30 15.52
N ILE A 112 0.12 3.54 14.72
CA ILE A 112 1.43 3.99 15.21
C ILE A 112 1.38 5.47 15.64
N PHE A 113 0.89 6.38 14.79
CA PHE A 113 1.07 7.80 15.01
C PHE A 113 -0.09 8.47 15.75
N ILE A 114 -1.32 7.93 15.66
CA ILE A 114 -2.50 8.47 16.34
C ILE A 114 -2.77 7.71 17.62
N GLN A 115 -2.88 6.38 17.55
CA GLN A 115 -3.22 5.54 18.71
C GLN A 115 -2.00 5.22 19.58
N LYS A 116 -0.77 5.49 19.07
CA LYS A 116 0.50 5.25 19.78
C LYS A 116 0.74 3.79 20.12
N GLU A 117 0.23 2.89 19.29
CA GLU A 117 0.54 1.46 19.43
C GLU A 117 2.01 1.20 19.13
N SER A 118 2.56 0.21 19.82
CA SER A 118 3.94 -0.24 19.63
C SER A 118 3.95 -1.75 19.40
N PHE A 119 4.77 -2.19 18.48
CA PHE A 119 4.83 -3.58 18.04
C PHE A 119 6.21 -4.17 18.31
N GLY A 120 6.25 -5.25 19.07
CA GLY A 120 7.47 -6.03 19.30
C GLY A 120 7.84 -6.90 18.11
N GLU A 121 9.01 -7.53 18.14
CA GLU A 121 9.53 -8.35 17.04
C GLU A 121 8.54 -9.44 16.60
N LYS A 122 8.14 -10.32 17.52
CA LYS A 122 7.21 -11.42 17.22
C LYS A 122 5.90 -10.94 16.61
N GLU A 123 5.34 -9.89 17.18
CA GLU A 123 4.07 -9.33 16.71
C GLU A 123 4.23 -8.72 15.31
N SER A 124 5.33 -7.98 15.07
CA SER A 124 5.64 -7.41 13.76
C SER A 124 5.77 -8.49 12.68
N PHE A 125 6.42 -9.61 13.00
CA PHE A 125 6.53 -10.74 12.06
C PHE A 125 5.21 -11.50 11.88
N HIS A 126 4.37 -11.63 12.91
CA HIS A 126 3.00 -12.15 12.74
C HIS A 126 2.14 -11.25 11.84
N ILE A 127 2.23 -9.93 12.00
CA ILE A 127 1.56 -8.97 11.13
C ILE A 127 2.08 -9.11 9.70
N LEU A 128 3.41 -9.13 9.52
CA LEU A 128 4.03 -9.34 8.21
C LEU A 128 3.52 -10.62 7.54
N LEU A 129 3.43 -11.73 8.28
CA LEU A 129 2.92 -12.98 7.74
C LEU A 129 1.48 -12.86 7.23
N LYS A 130 0.61 -12.12 7.95
CA LYS A 130 -0.76 -11.85 7.50
C LYS A 130 -0.78 -10.99 6.23
N VAL A 131 0.08 -9.96 6.16
CA VAL A 131 0.22 -9.11 4.96
C VAL A 131 0.74 -9.93 3.77
N LEU A 132 1.75 -10.78 3.98
CA LEU A 132 2.29 -11.65 2.93
C LEU A 132 1.25 -12.62 2.37
N LYS A 133 0.32 -13.12 3.18
CA LYS A 133 -0.80 -13.94 2.69
C LYS A 133 -1.68 -13.18 1.70
N ALA A 134 -1.98 -11.91 1.97
CA ALA A 134 -2.72 -11.05 1.04
C ALA A 134 -1.89 -10.71 -0.21
N VAL A 135 -0.60 -10.38 -0.04
CA VAL A 135 0.31 -10.09 -1.17
C VAL A 135 0.51 -11.33 -2.05
N LYS A 136 0.53 -12.53 -1.47
CA LYS A 136 0.60 -13.77 -2.26
C LYS A 136 -0.56 -13.88 -3.26
N ILE A 137 -1.77 -13.49 -2.86
CA ILE A 137 -2.94 -13.49 -3.77
C ILE A 137 -2.70 -12.54 -4.95
N LEU A 138 -2.10 -11.36 -4.72
CA LEU A 138 -1.73 -10.44 -5.81
C LEU A 138 -0.70 -11.07 -6.74
N HIS A 139 0.37 -11.64 -6.16
CA HIS A 139 1.46 -12.24 -6.93
C HIS A 139 0.99 -13.47 -7.73
N ASP A 140 0.13 -14.31 -7.17
CA ASP A 140 -0.47 -15.46 -7.85
C ASP A 140 -1.34 -15.01 -9.05
N ASN A 141 -1.88 -13.78 -9.01
CA ASN A 141 -2.60 -13.14 -10.14
C ASN A 141 -1.68 -12.30 -11.05
N GLY A 142 -0.37 -12.39 -10.89
CA GLY A 142 0.61 -11.65 -11.68
C GLY A 142 0.58 -10.14 -11.43
N ILE A 143 0.12 -9.69 -10.26
CA ILE A 143 0.00 -8.28 -9.88
C ILE A 143 1.06 -7.92 -8.84
N VAL A 144 1.73 -6.79 -9.04
CA VAL A 144 2.66 -6.15 -8.08
C VAL A 144 2.03 -4.86 -7.59
N HIS A 145 1.96 -4.68 -6.26
CA HIS A 145 1.27 -3.53 -5.66
C HIS A 145 2.07 -2.24 -5.76
N ARG A 146 3.38 -2.28 -5.48
CA ARG A 146 4.34 -1.17 -5.62
C ARG A 146 4.11 0.03 -4.68
N ASP A 147 3.24 -0.11 -3.68
CA ASP A 147 2.96 0.92 -2.66
C ASP A 147 2.52 0.33 -1.31
N LEU A 148 3.14 -0.80 -0.91
CA LEU A 148 2.87 -1.45 0.38
C LEU A 148 3.52 -0.68 1.53
N ARG A 149 2.77 0.29 2.07
CA ARG A 149 3.20 1.19 3.14
C ARG A 149 2.17 1.25 4.25
N ILE A 150 2.57 1.73 5.43
CA ILE A 150 1.71 1.85 6.61
C ILE A 150 0.35 2.55 6.38
N PRO A 151 0.18 3.57 5.49
CA PRO A 151 -1.14 4.15 5.22
C PRO A 151 -2.01 3.32 4.27
N ASN A 152 -1.45 2.30 3.60
CA ASN A 152 -2.16 1.47 2.61
C ASN A 152 -2.45 0.06 3.10
N ILE A 153 -2.10 -0.25 4.35
CA ILE A 153 -2.36 -1.53 5.00
C ILE A 153 -3.17 -1.23 6.26
N LEU A 154 -4.36 -1.81 6.35
CA LEU A 154 -5.27 -1.65 7.48
C LEU A 154 -5.37 -2.94 8.28
N MET A 155 -5.66 -2.79 9.56
CA MET A 155 -6.03 -3.89 10.45
C MET A 155 -7.43 -3.68 11.01
N LYS A 156 -8.27 -4.71 10.89
CA LYS A 156 -9.59 -4.78 11.51
C LYS A 156 -9.79 -6.17 12.09
N ASN A 157 -10.07 -6.27 13.39
CA ASN A 157 -10.35 -7.56 14.04
C ASN A 157 -9.30 -8.65 13.70
N GLN A 158 -8.00 -8.28 13.72
CA GLN A 158 -6.88 -9.16 13.37
C GLN A 158 -6.80 -9.57 11.88
N SER A 159 -7.69 -9.11 11.03
CA SER A 159 -7.63 -9.27 9.57
C SER A 159 -6.90 -8.09 8.92
N ILE A 160 -6.18 -8.37 7.85
CA ILE A 160 -5.45 -7.36 7.06
C ILE A 160 -6.24 -7.02 5.81
N HIS A 161 -6.31 -5.71 5.50
CA HIS A 161 -6.84 -5.22 4.24
C HIS A 161 -5.78 -4.33 3.58
N ILE A 162 -5.55 -4.55 2.28
CA ILE A 162 -4.63 -3.74 1.46
C ILE A 162 -5.46 -2.86 0.54
N ILE A 163 -5.18 -1.56 0.54
CA ILE A 163 -5.90 -0.55 -0.22
C ILE A 163 -4.98 0.23 -1.15
N ASP A 164 -5.57 1.01 -2.06
CA ASP A 164 -4.91 1.93 -3.02
C ASP A 164 -4.01 1.25 -4.06
N PHE A 165 -4.64 0.72 -5.10
CA PHE A 165 -3.99 0.09 -6.26
C PHE A 165 -3.50 1.08 -7.33
N GLY A 166 -3.44 2.38 -7.04
CA GLY A 166 -3.07 3.44 -8.00
C GLY A 166 -1.68 3.27 -8.64
N LEU A 167 -0.78 2.53 -7.99
CA LEU A 167 0.57 2.24 -8.49
C LEU A 167 0.75 0.79 -8.91
N ALA A 168 -0.26 -0.06 -8.70
CA ALA A 168 -0.20 -1.47 -9.05
C ALA A 168 0.00 -1.69 -10.56
N ARG A 169 0.67 -2.78 -10.89
CA ARG A 169 0.95 -3.20 -12.27
C ARG A 169 0.81 -4.71 -12.41
N ARG A 170 0.44 -5.14 -13.60
CA ARG A 170 0.60 -6.55 -13.97
C ARG A 170 2.05 -6.83 -14.37
N MET A 171 2.54 -8.02 -14.13
CA MET A 171 3.90 -8.42 -14.55
C MET A 171 4.11 -8.26 -16.06
N SER A 172 3.04 -8.41 -16.85
CA SER A 172 3.06 -8.16 -18.30
C SER A 172 3.35 -6.69 -18.68
N ASP A 173 3.17 -5.73 -17.76
CA ASP A 173 3.39 -4.30 -18.02
C ASP A 173 4.87 -3.87 -17.84
N SER A 174 5.78 -4.80 -17.52
CA SER A 174 7.18 -4.51 -17.14
C SER A 174 7.96 -3.71 -18.20
N GLU A 175 7.77 -4.01 -19.48
CA GLU A 175 8.49 -3.32 -20.57
C GLU A 175 8.08 -1.85 -20.75
N GLU A 176 6.80 -1.52 -20.55
CA GLU A 176 6.30 -0.13 -20.66
C GLU A 176 6.82 0.75 -19.51
N VAL A 177 6.96 0.18 -18.34
CA VAL A 177 7.37 0.91 -17.13
C VAL A 177 8.85 1.25 -17.19
N CYS A 178 9.73 0.34 -17.61
CA CYS A 178 11.16 0.58 -17.75
C CYS A 178 11.47 1.78 -18.68
N LYS A 179 10.69 1.99 -19.73
CA LYS A 179 10.88 3.11 -20.67
C LYS A 179 10.44 4.46 -20.11
N SER A 180 9.55 4.48 -19.11
CA SER A 180 8.92 5.72 -18.59
C SER A 180 9.54 6.23 -17.29
N GLU A 181 10.28 5.41 -16.55
CA GLU A 181 10.74 5.68 -15.18
C GLU A 181 12.26 5.96 -15.06
N THR A 182 12.98 6.16 -16.16
CA THR A 182 14.43 6.40 -16.22
C THR A 182 14.95 7.64 -15.46
N LYS A 183 14.06 8.37 -14.74
CA LYS A 183 14.40 9.59 -13.99
C LYS A 183 14.29 9.44 -12.47
N TYR A 184 14.13 8.23 -11.94
CA TYR A 184 14.01 8.03 -10.50
C TYR A 184 15.37 7.88 -9.82
N SER A 185 15.47 8.23 -8.53
CA SER A 185 16.61 7.84 -7.69
C SER A 185 16.66 6.31 -7.58
N GLU A 186 17.85 5.74 -7.29
CA GLU A 186 18.04 4.30 -7.17
C GLU A 186 17.06 3.68 -6.17
N GLU A 187 16.89 4.28 -5.00
CA GLU A 187 15.94 3.83 -3.98
C GLU A 187 14.50 3.82 -4.52
N LYS A 188 14.09 4.87 -5.24
CA LYS A 188 12.74 4.94 -5.82
C LYS A 188 12.52 3.89 -6.90
N VAL A 189 13.55 3.48 -7.61
CA VAL A 189 13.50 2.36 -8.56
C VAL A 189 13.14 1.07 -7.81
N LEU A 190 13.80 0.80 -6.68
CA LEU A 190 13.54 -0.40 -5.87
C LEU A 190 12.07 -0.52 -5.43
N PHE A 191 11.44 0.60 -5.05
CA PHE A 191 10.01 0.63 -4.71
C PHE A 191 9.08 0.53 -5.92
N ARG A 192 9.53 0.89 -7.13
CA ARG A 192 8.67 1.09 -8.31
C ARG A 192 8.92 0.12 -9.45
N GLU A 193 9.89 -0.74 -9.30
CA GLU A 193 10.15 -1.80 -10.26
C GLU A 193 8.93 -2.72 -10.40
N VAL A 194 8.63 -3.21 -11.61
CA VAL A 194 7.59 -4.23 -11.81
C VAL A 194 8.22 -5.60 -11.57
N SER A 195 8.43 -5.90 -10.31
CA SER A 195 8.97 -7.17 -9.83
C SER A 195 8.38 -7.49 -8.45
N TYR A 196 8.22 -8.77 -8.13
CA TYR A 196 7.75 -9.17 -6.80
C TYR A 196 8.69 -8.71 -5.69
N GLN A 197 9.98 -8.60 -5.97
CA GLN A 197 10.98 -8.10 -5.03
C GLN A 197 10.75 -6.62 -4.65
N SER A 198 10.07 -5.82 -5.47
CA SER A 198 9.73 -4.45 -5.10
C SER A 198 8.70 -4.39 -3.96
N ASP A 199 7.76 -5.35 -3.93
CA ASP A 199 6.81 -5.48 -2.83
C ASP A 199 7.51 -6.00 -1.57
N PHE A 200 8.45 -6.94 -1.69
CA PHE A 200 9.26 -7.37 -0.54
C PHE A 200 10.10 -6.23 0.04
N PHE A 201 10.70 -5.41 -0.83
CA PHE A 201 11.45 -4.22 -0.41
C PHE A 201 10.56 -3.23 0.35
N ALA A 202 9.36 -2.95 -0.15
CA ALA A 202 8.40 -2.09 0.51
C ALA A 202 7.97 -2.66 1.88
N LEU A 203 7.73 -3.98 1.96
CA LEU A 203 7.38 -4.67 3.20
C LEU A 203 8.54 -4.72 4.20
N GLY A 204 9.78 -4.74 3.76
CA GLY A 204 10.95 -4.57 4.62
C GLY A 204 10.91 -3.23 5.37
N HIS A 205 10.61 -2.16 4.68
CA HIS A 205 10.38 -0.85 5.30
C HIS A 205 9.14 -0.83 6.20
N PHE A 206 8.05 -1.49 5.80
CA PHE A 206 6.84 -1.61 6.61
C PHE A 206 7.16 -2.26 7.97
N VAL A 207 7.91 -3.35 8.00
CA VAL A 207 8.32 -4.02 9.24
C VAL A 207 9.20 -3.11 10.10
N LEU A 208 10.14 -2.39 9.49
CA LEU A 208 10.95 -1.41 10.22
C LEU A 208 10.07 -0.33 10.88
N PHE A 209 9.02 0.17 10.20
CA PHE A 209 8.08 1.12 10.81
C PHE A 209 7.37 0.52 12.03
N LEU A 210 6.95 -0.75 11.98
CA LEU A 210 6.36 -1.44 13.13
C LEU A 210 7.35 -1.52 14.29
N LEU A 211 8.57 -1.98 14.03
CA LEU A 211 9.62 -2.16 15.05
C LEU A 211 10.05 -0.83 15.69
N TYR A 212 10.12 0.25 14.89
CA TYR A 212 10.43 1.58 15.41
C TYR A 212 9.29 2.23 16.19
N SER A 213 8.06 1.71 16.13
CA SER A 213 6.92 2.29 16.86
C SER A 213 7.11 2.28 18.38
N GLY A 214 7.87 1.30 18.90
CA GLY A 214 8.23 1.19 20.34
C GLY A 214 9.64 1.68 20.66
N TYR A 215 10.40 2.16 19.67
CA TYR A 215 11.80 2.53 19.88
C TYR A 215 11.94 3.89 20.57
N VAL A 216 12.74 3.92 21.62
CA VAL A 216 13.12 5.16 22.32
C VAL A 216 14.58 5.49 21.97
N PRO A 217 14.85 6.60 21.26
CA PRO A 217 16.21 6.94 20.86
C PRO A 217 17.14 7.10 22.08
N SER A 218 18.23 6.35 22.12
CA SER A 218 19.32 6.58 23.05
C SER A 218 20.24 7.67 22.46
N SER A 219 20.64 8.64 23.29
CA SER A 219 21.32 9.88 22.89
C SER A 219 22.47 9.72 21.89
N GLY A 220 22.42 10.41 20.78
CA GLY A 220 23.55 11.14 20.23
C GLY A 220 24.39 10.53 19.13
N LYS A 221 24.09 9.40 18.51
CA LYS A 221 24.81 8.92 17.31
C LYS A 221 23.83 8.34 16.28
N ASN A 222 24.01 8.70 15.02
CA ASN A 222 23.37 8.00 13.91
C ASN A 222 23.87 6.56 13.89
N ARG A 223 23.05 5.62 14.33
CA ARG A 223 23.29 4.18 14.28
C ARG A 223 22.49 3.58 13.13
N SER A 224 22.91 2.42 12.66
CA SER A 224 22.08 1.64 11.75
C SER A 224 20.86 1.07 12.50
N TRP A 225 19.79 0.75 11.80
CA TRP A 225 18.64 0.08 12.40
C TRP A 225 19.03 -1.26 13.06
N GLU A 226 20.09 -1.92 12.55
CA GLU A 226 20.64 -3.16 13.10
C GLU A 226 21.23 -3.00 14.51
N ASP A 227 21.75 -1.79 14.79
CA ASP A 227 22.35 -1.45 16.08
C ASP A 227 21.32 -0.81 17.03
N GLU A 228 20.25 -0.24 16.49
CA GLU A 228 19.20 0.43 17.26
C GLU A 228 18.13 -0.53 17.73
N LEU A 229 17.79 -1.54 16.91
CA LEU A 229 16.74 -2.49 17.21
C LEU A 229 17.32 -3.80 17.77
N GLU A 230 16.84 -4.19 18.95
CA GLU A 230 17.15 -5.46 19.56
C GLU A 230 16.32 -6.57 18.92
N LEU A 231 16.85 -7.18 17.86
CA LEU A 231 16.19 -8.21 17.07
C LEU A 231 16.99 -9.51 17.11
N SER A 232 16.29 -10.63 16.93
CA SER A 232 16.88 -11.93 16.70
C SER A 232 17.77 -11.93 15.45
N ALA A 233 18.74 -12.85 15.39
CA ALA A 233 19.61 -13.00 14.21
C ALA A 233 18.78 -13.28 12.95
N LEU A 234 17.76 -14.15 13.06
CA LEU A 234 16.84 -14.48 11.96
C LEU A 234 16.02 -13.26 11.52
N GLY A 235 15.47 -12.47 12.47
CA GLY A 235 14.72 -11.26 12.15
C GLY A 235 15.54 -10.23 11.38
N LYS A 236 16.81 -10.01 11.81
CA LYS A 236 17.75 -9.13 11.09
C LYS A 236 18.06 -9.65 9.69
N GLU A 237 18.26 -10.95 9.52
CA GLU A 237 18.53 -11.57 8.21
C GLU A 237 17.34 -11.40 7.26
N ILE A 238 16.12 -11.70 7.72
CA ILE A 238 14.89 -11.52 6.91
C ILE A 238 14.78 -10.09 6.41
N ILE A 239 14.91 -9.10 7.30
CA ILE A 239 14.80 -7.68 6.92
C ILE A 239 15.90 -7.30 5.91
N LYS A 240 17.14 -7.75 6.12
CA LYS A 240 18.25 -7.49 5.17
C LYS A 240 17.98 -8.06 3.79
N ARG A 241 17.46 -9.27 3.70
CA ARG A 241 17.11 -9.90 2.43
C ARG A 241 15.96 -9.15 1.74
N MET A 242 14.93 -8.75 2.49
CA MET A 242 13.84 -7.94 1.97
C MET A 242 14.33 -6.58 1.44
N LEU A 243 15.24 -5.92 2.15
CA LEU A 243 15.83 -4.63 1.77
C LEU A 243 16.94 -4.74 0.71
N LYS A 244 17.18 -5.93 0.13
CA LYS A 244 18.23 -6.19 -0.86
C LYS A 244 19.66 -5.87 -0.33
N LEU A 245 19.87 -5.86 0.98
CA LEU A 245 21.21 -5.75 1.61
C LEU A 245 21.94 -7.09 1.64
N LEU A 246 21.23 -8.21 1.54
CA LEU A 246 21.70 -9.54 1.28
C LEU A 246 21.00 -10.09 0.02
N LYS A 247 21.30 -11.36 -0.36
CA LYS A 247 20.63 -12.02 -1.49
C LYS A 247 19.11 -11.94 -1.28
N PRO A 248 18.36 -11.29 -2.18
CA PRO A 248 16.90 -11.17 -2.06
C PRO A 248 16.22 -12.54 -2.12
N TYR A 249 14.96 -12.58 -1.64
CA TYR A 249 14.09 -13.73 -1.79
C TYR A 249 13.73 -13.97 -3.25
N ASP A 250 13.78 -15.21 -3.67
CA ASP A 250 13.40 -15.61 -5.03
C ASP A 250 11.87 -15.75 -5.16
N SER A 251 11.17 -16.07 -4.06
CA SER A 251 9.71 -16.23 -4.04
C SER A 251 9.08 -15.75 -2.73
N ILE A 252 7.77 -15.51 -2.77
CA ILE A 252 7.00 -15.15 -1.57
C ILE A 252 6.88 -16.34 -0.61
N ASP A 253 6.87 -17.58 -1.13
CA ASP A 253 6.75 -18.77 -0.30
C ASP A 253 8.02 -18.98 0.54
N GLU A 254 9.21 -18.75 -0.03
CA GLU A 254 10.49 -18.75 0.70
C GLU A 254 10.47 -17.70 1.83
N LEU A 255 10.05 -16.47 1.52
CA LEU A 255 9.94 -15.39 2.51
C LEU A 255 8.95 -15.76 3.63
N MET A 256 7.78 -16.27 3.28
CA MET A 256 6.74 -16.63 4.26
C MET A 256 7.20 -17.75 5.20
N GLU A 257 7.98 -18.73 4.72
CA GLU A 257 8.52 -19.80 5.53
C GLU A 257 9.48 -19.27 6.61
N GLU A 258 10.39 -18.37 6.26
CA GLU A 258 11.33 -17.78 7.22
C GLU A 258 10.62 -16.83 8.21
N VAL A 259 9.67 -16.02 7.71
CA VAL A 259 8.85 -15.13 8.55
C VAL A 259 8.04 -15.92 9.57
N LEU A 260 7.50 -17.09 9.20
CA LEU A 260 6.77 -17.97 10.13
C LEU A 260 7.70 -18.48 11.26
N LYS A 261 8.91 -18.90 10.92
CA LYS A 261 9.90 -19.36 11.92
C LYS A 261 10.22 -18.24 12.93
N CYS A 262 10.43 -17.02 12.44
CA CYS A 262 10.72 -15.86 13.27
C CYS A 262 9.50 -15.47 14.16
N ALA A 263 8.30 -15.46 13.60
CA ALA A 263 7.07 -15.16 14.33
C ALA A 263 6.81 -16.17 15.47
N ASP A 264 7.05 -17.47 15.24
CA ASP A 264 6.87 -18.53 16.23
C ASP A 264 8.01 -18.57 17.28
N GLY A 265 9.08 -17.81 17.08
CA GLY A 265 10.27 -17.84 17.94
C GLY A 265 11.04 -19.18 17.83
N ARG A 266 10.94 -19.87 16.70
CA ARG A 266 11.68 -21.10 16.42
C ARG A 266 13.05 -20.73 15.85
N GLU A 267 13.96 -20.28 16.71
CA GLU A 267 15.37 -20.22 16.33
C GLU A 267 15.82 -21.65 15.99
N GLN A 268 16.48 -21.80 14.85
CA GLN A 268 17.21 -23.04 14.58
C GLN A 268 18.27 -23.17 15.69
N ASN A 269 18.09 -24.10 16.61
CA ASN A 269 19.20 -24.63 17.37
C ASN A 269 20.18 -25.23 16.36
N VAL A 270 21.11 -24.44 15.87
CA VAL A 270 22.29 -24.95 15.18
C VAL A 270 23.10 -25.66 16.26
N ILE A 271 22.86 -26.96 16.41
CA ILE A 271 23.73 -27.83 17.18
C ILE A 271 25.00 -27.91 16.33
N PHE A 272 26.08 -27.25 16.85
CA PHE A 272 27.44 -27.41 16.35
C PHE A 272 27.97 -28.79 16.77
#